data_3e0c745febb0edcfac7f3725c416a9d2
#
_entry.id   3e0c745febb0edcfac7f3725c416a9d2
#
_cell.length_a   1.000
_cell.length_b   1.000
_cell.length_c   1.000
_cell.angle_alpha   90.00
_cell.angle_beta   90.00
_cell.angle_gamma   90.00
#
_symmetry.space_group_name_H-M   'P 1'
#
loop_
_entity.id
_entity.type
_entity.pdbx_description
1 polymer ?
#
loop_
_entity_poly.entity_id
_entity_poly.type
_entity_poly.pdbx_seq_one_letter_code
_entity_poly.pdbx_strand_id
1 'polypeptide(L)'
;MDHIQVPIDFNENRLGQWIERKLKLPAGSIIRIEIARKSLDARHKRLSFIYNVIFEVNLSVYEMEAILNNHPNVKAYQPPVKREVKRIGRRGLRPVIVGAGPAGLFTGLRLAEAGLEPIILERGDGLI
;
A
#
# COMPACT_ATOMS: atom_id res chain seq x y z
N MET A 1 -1.87 -0.38 11.04
CA MET A 1 -2.65 0.71 11.70
C MET A 1 -2.92 1.80 10.70
N ASP A 2 -4.17 2.18 10.60
CA ASP A 2 -4.64 3.17 9.63
C ASP A 2 -4.98 4.49 10.30
N HIS A 3 -4.89 5.58 9.51
CA HIS A 3 -5.38 6.91 9.87
C HIS A 3 -4.71 7.52 11.13
N ILE A 4 -3.40 7.48 11.18
CA ILE A 4 -2.61 8.21 12.19
C ILE A 4 -2.50 9.67 11.75
N GLN A 5 -3.22 10.57 12.41
CA GLN A 5 -3.14 11.99 12.11
C GLN A 5 -2.17 12.68 13.08
N VAL A 6 -1.21 13.41 12.50
CA VAL A 6 -0.21 14.17 13.26
C VAL A 6 0.01 15.55 12.63
N PRO A 7 0.51 16.54 13.38
CA PRO A 7 0.87 17.84 12.84
C PRO A 7 1.93 17.76 11.74
N ILE A 8 2.02 18.79 10.89
CA ILE A 8 2.94 18.81 9.74
C ILE A 8 4.43 18.80 10.16
N ASP A 9 4.72 19.30 11.32
CA ASP A 9 6.06 19.37 11.93
C ASP A 9 6.42 18.13 12.75
N PHE A 10 5.59 17.09 12.70
CA PHE A 10 5.82 15.84 13.43
C PHE A 10 7.07 15.11 12.93
N ASN A 11 7.94 14.73 13.87
CA ASN A 11 9.14 13.97 13.58
C ASN A 11 8.81 12.48 13.38
N GLU A 12 8.95 11.97 12.16
CA GLU A 12 8.65 10.58 11.79
C GLU A 12 9.45 9.55 12.60
N ASN A 13 10.67 9.87 13.04
CA ASN A 13 11.47 8.99 13.89
C ASN A 13 10.81 8.70 15.24
N ARG A 14 9.83 9.50 15.63
CA ARG A 14 9.04 9.29 16.86
C ARG A 14 7.75 8.51 16.65
N LEU A 15 7.51 8.03 15.43
CA LEU A 15 6.26 7.35 15.07
C LEU A 15 6.05 6.09 15.91
N GLY A 16 7.10 5.31 16.16
CA GLY A 16 7.06 4.13 17.03
C GLY A 16 6.63 4.47 18.45
N GLN A 17 7.30 5.43 19.08
CA GLN A 17 6.95 5.87 20.41
C GLN A 17 5.53 6.46 20.49
N TRP A 18 5.09 7.11 19.42
CA TRP A 18 3.73 7.63 19.33
C TRP A 18 2.69 6.50 19.31
N ILE A 19 2.94 5.44 18.50
CA ILE A 19 2.07 4.27 18.41
C ILE A 19 2.05 3.52 19.74
N GLU A 20 3.21 3.28 20.37
CA GLU A 20 3.31 2.62 21.66
C GLU A 20 2.44 3.33 22.71
N ARG A 21 2.55 4.66 22.80
CA ARG A 21 1.73 5.46 23.72
C ARG A 21 0.25 5.39 23.38
N LYS A 22 -0.09 5.47 22.09
CA LYS A 22 -1.49 5.44 21.63
C LYS A 22 -2.17 4.10 21.89
N LEU A 23 -1.44 3.01 21.74
CA LEU A 23 -1.91 1.64 21.96
C LEU A 23 -1.64 1.15 23.39
N LYS A 24 -1.03 1.96 24.24
CA LYS A 24 -0.62 1.62 25.61
C LYS A 24 0.30 0.39 25.66
N LEU A 25 1.24 0.32 24.73
CA LEU A 25 2.24 -0.73 24.65
C LEU A 25 3.44 -0.43 25.55
N PRO A 26 4.17 -1.46 26.00
CA PRO A 26 5.46 -1.26 26.64
C PRO A 26 6.43 -0.51 25.70
N ALA A 27 7.27 0.34 26.26
CA ALA A 27 8.29 1.04 25.49
C ALA A 27 9.27 0.04 24.84
N GLY A 28 9.53 0.22 23.54
CA GLY A 28 10.41 -0.66 22.79
C GLY A 28 9.75 -1.97 22.32
N SER A 29 8.43 -2.11 22.48
CA SER A 29 7.71 -3.29 21.96
C SER A 29 7.58 -3.30 20.43
N ILE A 30 7.71 -2.14 19.78
CA ILE A 30 7.71 -2.05 18.31
C ILE A 30 9.12 -2.31 17.80
N ILE A 31 9.27 -3.38 17.02
CA ILE A 31 10.55 -3.83 16.46
C ILE A 31 10.84 -3.12 15.12
N ARG A 32 9.81 -2.96 14.30
CA ARG A 32 9.92 -2.41 12.95
C ARG A 32 8.68 -1.63 12.57
N ILE A 33 8.88 -0.55 11.82
CA ILE A 33 7.80 0.25 11.22
C ILE A 33 8.08 0.47 9.75
N GLU A 34 7.03 0.35 8.95
CA GLU A 34 7.00 0.69 7.55
C GLU A 34 5.83 1.65 7.29
N ILE A 35 6.12 2.78 6.64
CA ILE A 35 5.08 3.72 6.23
C ILE A 35 4.49 3.23 4.91
N ALA A 36 3.33 2.60 4.99
CA ALA A 36 2.62 2.11 3.80
C ALA A 36 1.99 3.25 2.98
N ARG A 37 1.58 4.34 3.66
CA ARG A 37 1.04 5.53 3.01
C ARG A 37 1.24 6.76 3.88
N LYS A 38 1.61 7.86 3.23
CA LYS A 38 1.64 9.21 3.80
C LYS A 38 0.81 10.13 2.91
N SER A 39 -0.10 10.90 3.47
CA SER A 39 -0.89 11.88 2.75
C SER A 39 -1.04 13.17 3.55
N LEU A 40 -1.13 14.29 2.85
CA LEU A 40 -1.37 15.59 3.44
C LEU A 40 -2.89 15.81 3.56
N ASP A 41 -3.36 16.14 4.75
CA ASP A 41 -4.71 16.62 4.97
C ASP A 41 -4.73 18.15 5.10
N ALA A 42 -5.25 18.78 4.06
CA ALA A 42 -5.37 20.24 3.96
C ALA A 42 -6.83 20.72 4.07
N ARG A 43 -7.77 19.85 4.46
CA ARG A 43 -9.21 20.18 4.52
C ARG A 43 -9.58 21.13 5.66
N HIS A 44 -8.72 21.26 6.65
CA HIS A 44 -8.91 22.11 7.81
C HIS A 44 -7.87 23.25 7.84
N LYS A 45 -8.12 24.29 8.66
CA LYS A 45 -7.18 25.43 8.83
C LYS A 45 -5.78 25.02 9.27
N ARG A 46 -5.60 23.85 9.86
CA ARG A 46 -4.29 23.30 10.26
C ARG A 46 -3.97 22.12 9.37
N LEU A 47 -2.84 22.23 8.67
CA LEU A 47 -2.30 21.13 7.87
C LEU A 47 -1.85 19.98 8.78
N SER A 48 -2.14 18.75 8.37
CA SER A 48 -1.70 17.56 9.09
C SER A 48 -1.29 16.45 8.12
N PHE A 49 -0.40 15.58 8.57
CA PHE A 49 -0.13 14.33 7.85
C PHE A 49 -1.00 13.21 8.39
N ILE A 50 -1.47 12.37 7.46
CA ILE A 50 -2.16 11.12 7.76
C ILE A 50 -1.26 9.97 7.30
N TYR A 51 -0.91 9.09 8.24
CA TYR A 51 -0.12 7.90 7.97
C TYR A 51 -0.97 6.64 8.07
N ASN A 52 -0.71 5.70 7.17
CA ASN A 52 -1.02 4.29 7.36
C ASN A 52 0.30 3.56 7.51
N VAL A 53 0.44 2.78 8.56
CA VAL A 53 1.69 2.10 8.90
C VAL A 53 1.48 0.60 9.09
N ILE A 54 2.50 -0.16 8.73
CA ILE A 54 2.66 -1.56 9.06
C ILE A 54 3.75 -1.61 10.12
N PHE A 55 3.55 -2.33 11.20
CA PHE A 55 4.55 -2.47 12.24
C PHE A 55 4.57 -3.88 12.82
N GLU A 56 5.75 -4.31 13.23
CA GLU A 56 5.98 -5.56 13.92
C GLU A 56 6.11 -5.28 15.41
N VAL A 57 5.48 -6.12 16.23
CA VAL A 57 5.49 -6.00 17.68
C VAL A 57 5.95 -7.30 18.33
N ASN A 58 6.67 -7.16 19.44
CA ASN A 58 6.99 -8.29 20.31
C ASN A 58 6.00 -8.32 21.49
N LEU A 59 4.87 -8.96 21.28
CA LEU A 59 3.78 -9.06 22.24
C LEU A 59 3.27 -10.50 22.30
N SER A 60 2.67 -10.86 23.43
CA SER A 60 1.93 -12.11 23.54
C SER A 60 0.66 -12.11 22.68
N VAL A 61 0.13 -13.30 22.39
CA VAL A 61 -1.13 -13.46 21.63
C VAL A 61 -2.28 -12.72 22.31
N TYR A 62 -2.36 -12.80 23.63
CA TYR A 62 -3.37 -12.11 24.43
C TYR A 62 -3.33 -10.58 24.27
N GLU A 63 -2.14 -10.02 24.33
CA GLU A 63 -1.95 -8.56 24.16
C GLU A 63 -2.31 -8.12 22.73
N MET A 64 -1.95 -8.92 21.73
CA MET A 64 -2.33 -8.65 20.33
C MET A 64 -3.84 -8.67 20.13
N GLU A 65 -4.53 -9.68 20.65
CA GLU A 65 -6.00 -9.77 20.57
C GLU A 65 -6.67 -8.59 21.27
N ALA A 66 -6.19 -8.20 22.45
CA ALA A 66 -6.70 -7.04 23.17
C ALA A 66 -6.56 -5.75 22.36
N ILE A 67 -5.43 -5.55 21.64
CA ILE A 67 -5.22 -4.39 20.78
C ILE A 67 -6.19 -4.41 19.60
N LEU A 68 -6.30 -5.53 18.91
CA LEU A 68 -7.18 -5.67 17.74
C LEU A 68 -8.65 -5.42 18.10
N ASN A 69 -9.08 -5.87 19.26
CA ASN A 69 -10.46 -5.70 19.74
C ASN A 69 -10.74 -4.24 20.19
N ASN A 70 -9.76 -3.57 20.80
CA ASN A 70 -9.95 -2.23 21.36
C ASN A 70 -9.62 -1.08 20.39
N HIS A 71 -8.95 -1.37 19.28
CA HIS A 71 -8.51 -0.35 18.32
C HIS A 71 -8.97 -0.70 16.88
N PRO A 72 -10.13 -0.22 16.44
CA PRO A 72 -10.70 -0.60 15.13
C PRO A 72 -9.85 -0.14 13.93
N ASN A 73 -8.94 0.80 14.12
CA ASN A 73 -7.96 1.25 13.12
C ASN A 73 -6.67 0.40 13.10
N VAL A 74 -6.56 -0.60 13.96
CA VAL A 74 -5.46 -1.59 13.96
C VAL A 74 -6.01 -2.91 13.44
N LYS A 75 -5.31 -3.51 12.48
CA LYS A 75 -5.68 -4.79 11.88
C LYS A 75 -4.45 -5.66 11.73
N ALA A 76 -4.63 -6.97 11.81
CA ALA A 76 -3.58 -7.91 11.46
C ALA A 76 -3.21 -7.69 9.98
N TYR A 77 -1.92 -7.48 9.72
CA TYR A 77 -1.43 -7.26 8.36
C TYR A 77 -1.27 -8.61 7.66
N GLN A 78 -1.88 -8.70 6.50
CA GLN A 78 -1.67 -9.79 5.56
C GLN A 78 -1.00 -9.22 4.32
N PRO A 79 0.24 -9.63 4.01
CA PRO A 79 0.91 -9.14 2.80
C PRO A 79 0.07 -9.53 1.57
N PRO A 80 0.00 -8.65 0.58
CA PRO A 80 -0.73 -8.95 -0.64
C PRO A 80 -0.15 -10.20 -1.30
N VAL A 81 -1.02 -11.15 -1.61
CA VAL A 81 -0.62 -12.35 -2.36
C VAL A 81 -0.19 -11.91 -3.75
N LYS A 82 1.11 -12.07 -4.04
CA LYS A 82 1.63 -11.82 -5.38
C LYS A 82 1.03 -12.87 -6.33
N ARG A 83 0.05 -12.45 -7.10
CA ARG A 83 -0.54 -13.32 -8.11
C ARG A 83 0.46 -13.50 -9.23
N GLU A 84 1.00 -14.69 -9.36
CA GLU A 84 1.81 -15.05 -10.52
C GLU A 84 0.95 -15.06 -11.77
N VAL A 85 1.44 -14.44 -12.83
CA VAL A 85 0.78 -14.49 -14.13
C VAL A 85 1.11 -15.83 -14.76
N LYS A 86 0.11 -16.70 -14.88
CA LYS A 86 0.30 -17.97 -15.60
C LYS A 86 0.64 -17.67 -17.06
N ARG A 87 1.75 -18.21 -17.55
CA ARG A 87 2.07 -18.16 -18.97
C ARG A 87 1.07 -19.01 -19.76
N ILE A 88 0.28 -18.34 -20.58
CA ILE A 88 -0.72 -18.99 -21.43
C ILE A 88 -0.09 -19.34 -22.79
N GLY A 89 0.90 -18.55 -23.21
CA GLY A 89 1.49 -18.63 -24.52
C GLY A 89 0.54 -18.14 -25.64
N ARG A 90 1.10 -17.88 -26.79
CA ARG A 90 0.34 -17.40 -27.95
C ARG A 90 -0.51 -18.55 -28.53
N ARG A 91 -1.82 -18.38 -28.54
CA ARG A 91 -2.78 -19.26 -29.21
C ARG A 91 -3.67 -18.41 -30.14
N GLY A 92 -3.30 -18.34 -31.42
CA GLY A 92 -4.10 -17.63 -32.41
C GLY A 92 -3.86 -16.13 -32.50
N LEU A 93 -4.92 -15.33 -32.46
CA LEU A 93 -4.86 -13.88 -32.68
C LEU A 93 -4.19 -13.13 -31.50
N ARG A 94 -3.49 -12.05 -31.85
CA ARG A 94 -2.89 -11.15 -30.85
C ARG A 94 -3.96 -10.29 -30.19
N PRO A 95 -3.94 -10.12 -28.85
CA PRO A 95 -4.83 -9.18 -28.18
C PRO A 95 -4.57 -7.74 -28.65
N VAL A 96 -5.63 -6.99 -28.88
CA VAL A 96 -5.55 -5.58 -29.25
C VAL A 96 -6.06 -4.74 -28.09
N ILE A 97 -5.26 -3.76 -27.68
CA ILE A 97 -5.57 -2.79 -26.63
C ILE A 97 -5.75 -1.43 -27.31
N VAL A 98 -6.85 -0.76 -27.04
CA VAL A 98 -7.11 0.58 -27.58
C VAL A 98 -6.83 1.61 -26.50
N GLY A 99 -5.84 2.47 -26.76
CA GLY A 99 -5.36 3.51 -25.87
C GLY A 99 -4.09 3.11 -25.12
N ALA A 100 -3.06 3.99 -25.15
CA ALA A 100 -1.80 3.83 -24.43
C ALA A 100 -1.78 4.61 -23.09
N GLY A 101 -2.94 4.88 -22.52
CA GLY A 101 -3.04 5.44 -21.17
C GLY A 101 -2.59 4.43 -20.11
N PRO A 102 -2.54 4.82 -18.81
CA PRO A 102 -2.06 3.95 -17.74
C PRO A 102 -2.70 2.56 -17.73
N ALA A 103 -4.01 2.48 -17.90
CA ALA A 103 -4.74 1.21 -17.95
C ALA A 103 -4.32 0.34 -19.14
N GLY A 104 -4.15 0.94 -20.32
CA GLY A 104 -3.72 0.23 -21.54
C GLY A 104 -2.29 -0.29 -21.40
N LEU A 105 -1.37 0.52 -20.88
CA LEU A 105 0.02 0.12 -20.67
C LEU A 105 0.15 -1.02 -19.64
N PHE A 106 -0.53 -0.94 -18.50
CA PHE A 106 -0.54 -2.03 -17.51
C PHE A 106 -1.20 -3.29 -18.03
N THR A 107 -2.27 -3.16 -18.82
CA THR A 107 -2.90 -4.32 -19.49
C THR A 107 -1.93 -4.97 -20.46
N GLY A 108 -1.24 -4.15 -21.28
CA GLY A 108 -0.22 -4.65 -22.22
C GLY A 108 0.91 -5.38 -21.51
N LEU A 109 1.42 -4.82 -20.41
CA LEU A 109 2.44 -5.45 -19.58
C LEU A 109 1.96 -6.83 -19.07
N ARG A 110 0.75 -6.90 -18.50
CA ARG A 110 0.22 -8.17 -17.96
C ARG A 110 -0.01 -9.23 -19.03
N LEU A 111 -0.45 -8.83 -20.22
CA LEU A 111 -0.60 -9.75 -21.35
C LEU A 111 0.77 -10.23 -21.87
N ALA A 112 1.77 -9.34 -21.93
CA ALA A 112 3.13 -9.71 -22.31
C ALA A 112 3.76 -10.68 -21.30
N GLU A 113 3.62 -10.44 -20.00
CA GLU A 113 4.05 -11.35 -18.94
C GLU A 113 3.38 -12.73 -19.05
N ALA A 114 2.12 -12.78 -19.52
CA ALA A 114 1.42 -14.04 -19.81
C ALA A 114 1.91 -14.74 -21.09
N GLY A 115 2.87 -14.18 -21.80
CA GLY A 115 3.40 -14.73 -23.07
C GLY A 115 2.52 -14.44 -24.28
N LEU A 116 1.58 -13.49 -24.15
CA LEU A 116 0.80 -12.97 -25.25
C LEU A 116 1.52 -11.74 -25.83
N GLU A 117 1.47 -11.53 -27.10
CA GLU A 117 2.10 -10.40 -27.80
C GLU A 117 1.04 -9.33 -28.10
N PRO A 118 0.65 -8.49 -27.12
CA PRO A 118 -0.41 -7.52 -27.35
C PRO A 118 -0.01 -6.46 -28.38
N ILE A 119 -1.00 -5.93 -29.09
CA ILE A 119 -0.87 -4.75 -29.92
C ILE A 119 -1.56 -3.61 -29.19
N ILE A 120 -0.86 -2.47 -28.99
CA ILE A 120 -1.45 -1.27 -28.41
C ILE A 120 -1.68 -0.27 -29.53
N LEU A 121 -2.93 0.16 -29.71
CA LEU A 121 -3.30 1.22 -30.63
C LEU A 121 -3.49 2.51 -29.85
N GLU A 122 -2.79 3.56 -30.24
CA GLU A 122 -2.90 4.90 -29.66
C GLU A 122 -3.34 5.89 -30.75
N ARG A 123 -4.25 6.79 -30.40
CA ARG A 123 -4.77 7.81 -31.31
C ARG A 123 -3.85 9.03 -31.41
N GLY A 124 -3.09 9.32 -30.37
CA GLY A 124 -2.17 10.45 -30.33
C GLY A 124 -0.94 10.25 -31.20
N ASP A 125 -0.18 11.33 -31.39
CA ASP A 125 1.11 11.26 -32.05
C ASP A 125 2.05 10.38 -31.21
N GLY A 126 2.90 9.59 -31.90
CA GLY A 126 3.76 8.61 -31.24
C GLY A 126 4.62 9.23 -30.14
N LEU A 127 4.91 8.45 -29.11
CA LEU A 127 5.89 8.82 -28.08
C LEU A 127 7.25 8.99 -28.79
N ILE A 128 7.75 10.22 -28.82
CA ILE A 128 9.10 10.57 -29.30
C ILE A 128 10.11 10.21 -28.22
#